data_731f0c2dd331666e583e10c5f6b3a375
#
_entry.id   731f0c2dd331666e583e10c5f6b3a375
#
_cell.length_a   1.000
_cell.length_b   1.000
_cell.length_c   1.000
_cell.angle_alpha   90.00
_cell.angle_beta   90.00
_cell.angle_gamma   90.00
#
_symmetry.space_group_name_H-M   'P 1'
#
loop_
_entity.id
_entity.type
_entity.pdbx_description
1 polymer ?
#
loop_
_entity_poly.entity_id
_entity_poly.type
_entity_poly.pdbx_seq_one_letter_code
_entity_poly.pdbx_strand_id
1 'polypeptide(L)'
;MMQKNKGTIRRERPADYAAVEQLTREAFWNVYRPGCMEHYVVHVLRDDPAFVPELDLVLEREGQLIGHVLYMRAQLHTVDGRILPVMTFGPISIHPDFQGQGYGAQLLEASMERAKQMGAGALCIEGNPAYYGRFGFAAASARGIRCQGTPAEDPAPYFLYKELVEGYLEGCAGVYHTPEGYFVEEEAVERFDQTFPPKKKETLPGQLF
;
A
#
# COMPACT_ATOMS: atom_id res chain seq x y z
N MET A 1 -33.28 1.41 4.55
CA MET A 1 -31.81 1.36 4.65
C MET A 1 -31.32 0.34 3.62
N MET A 2 -30.72 0.80 2.53
CA MET A 2 -30.07 -0.11 1.57
C MET A 2 -28.92 -0.80 2.29
N GLN A 3 -28.95 -2.14 2.39
CA GLN A 3 -27.79 -2.92 2.77
C GLN A 3 -26.67 -2.56 1.78
N LYS A 4 -25.61 -1.87 2.25
CA LYS A 4 -24.40 -1.69 1.46
C LYS A 4 -23.93 -3.11 1.09
N ASN A 5 -23.98 -3.42 -0.19
CA ASN A 5 -23.50 -4.70 -0.72
C ASN A 5 -22.00 -4.80 -0.38
N LYS A 6 -21.68 -5.49 0.71
CA LYS A 6 -20.30 -5.68 1.16
C LYS A 6 -19.69 -6.78 0.29
N GLY A 7 -18.50 -6.51 -0.26
CA GLY A 7 -17.71 -7.54 -0.89
C GLY A 7 -17.15 -8.53 0.16
N THR A 8 -16.72 -9.69 -0.30
CA THR A 8 -16.05 -10.70 0.53
C THR A 8 -14.54 -10.49 0.47
N ILE A 9 -13.88 -10.42 1.63
CA ILE A 9 -12.42 -10.31 1.73
C ILE A 9 -11.84 -11.65 2.09
N ARG A 10 -10.90 -12.12 1.27
CA ARG A 10 -10.17 -13.37 1.47
C ARG A 10 -8.69 -13.17 1.12
N ARG A 11 -7.86 -14.16 1.48
CA ARG A 11 -6.47 -14.20 1.01
C ARG A 11 -6.42 -14.39 -0.50
N GLU A 12 -5.44 -13.75 -1.12
CA GLU A 12 -5.06 -14.00 -2.50
C GLU A 12 -4.58 -15.45 -2.67
N ARG A 13 -4.78 -16.00 -3.84
CA ARG A 13 -4.33 -17.34 -4.23
C ARG A 13 -3.50 -17.23 -5.50
N PRO A 14 -2.59 -18.16 -5.78
CA PRO A 14 -1.81 -18.12 -7.03
C PRO A 14 -2.66 -18.01 -8.30
N ALA A 15 -3.87 -18.55 -8.30
CA ALA A 15 -4.81 -18.43 -9.42
C ALA A 15 -5.37 -17.01 -9.61
N ASP A 16 -5.25 -16.13 -8.61
CA ASP A 16 -5.73 -14.75 -8.65
C ASP A 16 -4.64 -13.78 -9.19
N TYR A 17 -3.37 -14.16 -9.18
CA TYR A 17 -2.23 -13.27 -9.44
C TYR A 17 -2.37 -12.43 -10.71
N ALA A 18 -2.66 -13.05 -11.83
CA ALA A 18 -2.83 -12.33 -13.09
C ALA A 18 -4.02 -11.36 -13.09
N ALA A 19 -5.12 -11.73 -12.41
CA ALA A 19 -6.29 -10.86 -12.27
C ALA A 19 -6.01 -9.68 -11.34
N VAL A 20 -5.22 -9.87 -10.28
CA VAL A 20 -4.80 -8.81 -9.35
C VAL A 20 -3.83 -7.86 -10.01
N GLU A 21 -2.87 -8.35 -10.78
CA GLU A 21 -1.95 -7.52 -11.57
C GLU A 21 -2.69 -6.66 -12.58
N GLN A 22 -3.65 -7.25 -13.31
CA GLN A 22 -4.52 -6.50 -14.22
C GLN A 22 -5.37 -5.46 -13.47
N LEU A 23 -5.99 -5.82 -12.34
CA LEU A 23 -6.77 -4.91 -11.50
C LEU A 23 -5.93 -3.74 -11.01
N THR A 24 -4.72 -4.02 -10.54
CA THR A 24 -3.80 -2.97 -10.06
C THR A 24 -3.39 -2.06 -11.21
N ARG A 25 -3.08 -2.63 -12.38
CA ARG A 25 -2.79 -1.87 -13.59
C ARG A 25 -3.94 -0.93 -13.96
N GLU A 26 -5.18 -1.42 -13.95
CA GLU A 26 -6.35 -0.57 -14.24
C GLU A 26 -6.54 0.54 -13.21
N ALA A 27 -6.33 0.25 -11.93
CA ALA A 27 -6.52 1.19 -10.83
C ALA A 27 -5.51 2.34 -10.82
N PHE A 28 -4.27 2.09 -11.28
CA PHE A 28 -3.17 3.05 -11.22
C PHE A 28 -2.76 3.63 -12.56
N TRP A 29 -3.37 3.18 -13.69
CA TRP A 29 -2.98 3.64 -15.02
C TRP A 29 -3.14 5.14 -15.19
N ASN A 30 -2.02 5.84 -15.49
CA ASN A 30 -1.94 7.30 -15.65
C ASN A 30 -2.33 8.11 -14.39
N VAL A 31 -2.32 7.49 -13.19
CA VAL A 31 -2.66 8.20 -11.95
C VAL A 31 -1.48 9.03 -11.45
N TYR A 32 -0.35 8.40 -11.15
CA TYR A 32 0.81 9.09 -10.60
C TYR A 32 1.90 9.39 -11.63
N ARG A 33 1.86 8.69 -12.76
CA ARG A 33 2.81 8.82 -13.86
C ARG A 33 2.15 8.33 -15.16
N PRO A 34 2.72 8.64 -16.35
CA PRO A 34 2.31 7.99 -17.59
C PRO A 34 2.49 6.47 -17.50
N GLY A 35 1.42 5.71 -17.69
CA GLY A 35 1.37 4.29 -17.36
C GLY A 35 1.22 4.04 -15.86
N CYS A 36 1.80 2.97 -15.35
CA CYS A 36 1.92 2.67 -13.91
C CYS A 36 3.06 1.67 -13.66
N MET A 37 3.53 1.59 -12.44
CA MET A 37 4.53 0.61 -11.99
C MET A 37 3.95 -0.36 -10.96
N GLU A 38 2.83 -0.02 -10.34
CA GLU A 38 2.25 -0.68 -9.18
C GLU A 38 1.88 -2.14 -9.46
N HIS A 39 1.48 -2.49 -10.69
CA HIS A 39 1.19 -3.86 -11.08
C HIS A 39 2.44 -4.75 -11.11
N TYR A 40 3.60 -4.19 -11.49
CA TYR A 40 4.88 -4.89 -11.40
C TYR A 40 5.39 -4.96 -9.97
N VAL A 41 5.20 -3.90 -9.17
CA VAL A 41 5.50 -3.92 -7.73
C VAL A 41 4.75 -5.07 -7.05
N VAL A 42 3.44 -5.21 -7.27
CA VAL A 42 2.65 -6.34 -6.74
C VAL A 42 3.25 -7.69 -7.18
N HIS A 43 3.67 -7.80 -8.44
CA HIS A 43 4.26 -9.03 -8.98
C HIS A 43 5.52 -9.44 -8.22
N VAL A 44 6.46 -8.52 -8.04
CA VAL A 44 7.77 -8.84 -7.43
C VAL A 44 7.72 -8.95 -5.90
N LEU A 45 6.82 -8.21 -5.24
CA LEU A 45 6.72 -8.22 -3.78
C LEU A 45 6.29 -9.58 -3.22
N ARG A 46 5.60 -10.41 -3.98
CA ARG A 46 5.20 -11.76 -3.56
C ARG A 46 6.40 -12.69 -3.30
N ASP A 47 7.52 -12.42 -3.97
CA ASP A 47 8.78 -13.19 -3.80
C ASP A 47 9.77 -12.51 -2.81
N ASP A 48 9.42 -11.33 -2.28
CA ASP A 48 10.27 -10.61 -1.32
C ASP A 48 10.20 -11.26 0.06
N PRO A 49 11.34 -11.45 0.77
CA PRO A 49 11.36 -12.05 2.12
C PRO A 49 10.59 -11.24 3.18
N ALA A 50 10.34 -9.95 2.95
CA ALA A 50 9.53 -9.11 3.83
C ALA A 50 8.02 -9.28 3.59
N PHE A 51 7.60 -9.97 2.55
CA PHE A 51 6.19 -10.19 2.21
C PHE A 51 5.42 -10.89 3.33
N VAL A 52 4.15 -10.52 3.51
CA VAL A 52 3.25 -11.09 4.52
C VAL A 52 2.07 -11.79 3.84
N PRO A 53 2.19 -13.07 3.47
CA PRO A 53 1.17 -13.79 2.70
C PRO A 53 -0.22 -13.83 3.37
N GLU A 54 -0.28 -13.72 4.69
CA GLU A 54 -1.53 -13.70 5.45
C GLU A 54 -2.30 -12.38 5.29
N LEU A 55 -1.60 -11.31 4.85
CA LEU A 55 -2.13 -9.97 4.61
C LEU A 55 -2.12 -9.58 3.13
N ASP A 56 -1.98 -10.56 2.26
CA ASP A 56 -2.21 -10.45 0.83
C ASP A 56 -3.68 -10.77 0.56
N LEU A 57 -4.50 -9.71 0.42
CA LEU A 57 -5.94 -9.80 0.49
C LEU A 57 -6.60 -9.27 -0.78
N VAL A 58 -7.58 -10.01 -1.26
CA VAL A 58 -8.47 -9.60 -2.35
C VAL A 58 -9.86 -9.30 -1.81
N LEU A 59 -10.52 -8.34 -2.43
CA LEU A 59 -11.93 -8.04 -2.25
C LEU A 59 -12.70 -8.54 -3.47
N GLU A 60 -13.64 -9.43 -3.23
CA GLU A 60 -14.46 -10.06 -4.25
C GLU A 60 -15.92 -9.63 -4.14
N ARG A 61 -16.55 -9.36 -5.26
CA ARG A 61 -17.98 -9.09 -5.36
C ARG A 61 -18.58 -9.87 -6.53
N GLU A 62 -19.60 -10.67 -6.25
CA GLU A 62 -20.34 -11.42 -7.27
C GLU A 62 -19.42 -12.29 -8.17
N GLY A 63 -18.34 -12.85 -7.57
CA GLY A 63 -17.34 -13.66 -8.26
C GLY A 63 -16.27 -12.87 -9.02
N GLN A 64 -16.30 -11.53 -8.98
CA GLN A 64 -15.29 -10.66 -9.59
C GLN A 64 -14.34 -10.12 -8.52
N LEU A 65 -13.03 -10.14 -8.79
CA LEU A 65 -12.05 -9.42 -7.99
C LEU A 65 -12.14 -7.92 -8.29
N ILE A 66 -12.44 -7.11 -7.26
CA ILE A 66 -12.64 -5.67 -7.37
C ILE A 66 -11.68 -4.86 -6.53
N GLY A 67 -10.88 -5.51 -5.68
CA GLY A 67 -9.90 -4.84 -4.85
C GLY A 67 -8.78 -5.78 -4.40
N HIS A 68 -7.64 -5.19 -4.08
CA HIS A 68 -6.46 -5.89 -3.59
C HIS A 68 -5.64 -4.99 -2.67
N VAL A 69 -4.98 -5.58 -1.67
CA VAL A 69 -3.96 -4.97 -0.83
C VAL A 69 -2.99 -6.03 -0.36
N LEU A 70 -1.70 -5.70 -0.34
CA LEU A 70 -0.66 -6.53 0.28
C LEU A 70 0.14 -5.76 1.32
N TYR A 71 0.75 -6.51 2.24
CA TYR A 71 1.55 -5.97 3.34
C TYR A 71 2.98 -6.51 3.31
N MET A 72 3.91 -5.66 3.75
CA MET A 72 5.32 -5.97 3.91
C MET A 72 5.77 -5.69 5.33
N ARG A 73 6.67 -6.52 5.87
CA ARG A 73 7.41 -6.21 7.09
C ARG A 73 8.39 -5.10 6.80
N ALA A 74 8.50 -4.14 7.69
CA ALA A 74 9.41 -3.02 7.59
C ALA A 74 10.05 -2.72 8.95
N GLN A 75 10.99 -1.80 9.00
CA GLN A 75 11.74 -1.47 10.20
C GLN A 75 11.78 0.04 10.42
N LEU A 76 11.65 0.43 11.67
CA LEU A 76 11.96 1.77 12.15
C LEU A 76 13.24 1.71 12.97
N HIS A 77 14.31 2.31 12.49
CA HIS A 77 15.57 2.48 13.22
C HIS A 77 15.50 3.74 14.07
N THR A 78 15.35 3.58 15.36
CA THR A 78 15.15 4.68 16.29
C THR A 78 16.46 5.39 16.62
N VAL A 79 16.38 6.64 17.04
CA VAL A 79 17.54 7.46 17.40
C VAL A 79 18.31 6.93 18.63
N ASP A 80 17.68 6.12 19.48
CA ASP A 80 18.29 5.45 20.62
C ASP A 80 18.91 4.08 20.27
N GLY A 81 18.93 3.72 18.98
CA GLY A 81 19.61 2.52 18.46
C GLY A 81 18.76 1.25 18.46
N ARG A 82 17.49 1.32 18.82
CA ARG A 82 16.57 0.17 18.69
C ARG A 82 16.12 0.00 17.24
N ILE A 83 15.84 -1.25 16.84
CA ILE A 83 15.12 -1.56 15.60
C ILE A 83 13.74 -2.03 15.98
N LEU A 84 12.75 -1.21 15.64
CA LEU A 84 11.35 -1.49 15.93
C LEU A 84 10.67 -2.09 14.70
N PRO A 85 10.06 -3.30 14.79
CA PRO A 85 9.32 -3.88 13.68
C PRO A 85 8.02 -3.09 13.45
N VAL A 86 7.81 -2.69 12.20
CA VAL A 86 6.57 -2.08 11.74
C VAL A 86 6.12 -2.78 10.47
N MET A 87 4.95 -2.47 9.97
CA MET A 87 4.52 -2.92 8.64
C MET A 87 4.22 -1.72 7.74
N THR A 88 4.30 -1.96 6.44
CA THR A 88 3.74 -1.10 5.41
C THR A 88 2.74 -1.89 4.58
N PHE A 89 1.88 -1.21 3.85
CA PHE A 89 1.03 -1.84 2.85
C PHE A 89 1.00 -1.00 1.58
N GLY A 90 0.77 -1.67 0.48
CA GLY A 90 0.63 -1.06 -0.83
C GLY A 90 1.33 -1.88 -1.91
N PRO A 91 0.84 -1.74 -3.15
CA PRO A 91 -0.32 -0.94 -3.53
C PRO A 91 -1.63 -1.43 -2.92
N ILE A 92 -2.57 -0.50 -2.65
CA ILE A 92 -3.98 -0.83 -2.40
C ILE A 92 -4.80 -0.41 -3.60
N SER A 93 -5.48 -1.34 -4.23
CA SER A 93 -6.19 -1.16 -5.50
C SER A 93 -7.68 -1.39 -5.35
N ILE A 94 -8.49 -0.54 -5.98
CA ILE A 94 -9.90 -0.81 -6.24
C ILE A 94 -10.13 -0.58 -7.74
N HIS A 95 -10.77 -1.53 -8.40
CA HIS A 95 -11.11 -1.44 -9.81
C HIS A 95 -11.86 -0.13 -10.09
N PRO A 96 -11.54 0.63 -11.16
CA PRO A 96 -12.12 1.94 -11.44
C PRO A 96 -13.65 2.01 -11.34
N ASP A 97 -14.35 1.02 -11.86
CA ASP A 97 -15.82 0.96 -11.84
C ASP A 97 -16.43 0.82 -10.44
N PHE A 98 -15.61 0.47 -9.44
CA PHE A 98 -16.02 0.25 -8.06
C PHE A 98 -15.45 1.28 -7.08
N GLN A 99 -14.68 2.26 -7.57
CA GLN A 99 -14.15 3.34 -6.76
C GLN A 99 -15.29 4.28 -6.27
N GLY A 100 -15.02 5.02 -5.19
CA GLY A 100 -16.01 5.95 -4.61
C GLY A 100 -17.20 5.29 -3.90
N GLN A 101 -17.28 3.96 -3.84
CA GLN A 101 -18.42 3.21 -3.28
C GLN A 101 -18.15 2.62 -1.87
N GLY A 102 -16.99 2.95 -1.28
CA GLY A 102 -16.62 2.53 0.07
C GLY A 102 -15.85 1.20 0.15
N TYR A 103 -15.58 0.52 -0.96
CA TYR A 103 -14.83 -0.74 -0.99
C TYR A 103 -13.38 -0.59 -0.53
N GLY A 104 -12.72 0.52 -0.87
CA GLY A 104 -11.37 0.81 -0.39
C GLY A 104 -11.31 0.95 1.13
N ALA A 105 -12.30 1.59 1.74
CA ALA A 105 -12.41 1.68 3.19
C ALA A 105 -12.63 0.29 3.82
N GLN A 106 -13.56 -0.50 3.26
CA GLN A 106 -13.82 -1.86 3.73
C GLN A 106 -12.55 -2.73 3.71
N LEU A 107 -11.80 -2.69 2.61
CA LEU A 107 -10.58 -3.48 2.45
C LEU A 107 -9.48 -3.01 3.42
N LEU A 108 -9.27 -1.70 3.52
CA LEU A 108 -8.26 -1.11 4.40
C LEU A 108 -8.55 -1.40 5.87
N GLU A 109 -9.77 -1.18 6.35
CA GLU A 109 -10.15 -1.44 7.73
C GLU A 109 -10.01 -2.93 8.10
N ALA A 110 -10.45 -3.83 7.23
CA ALA A 110 -10.33 -5.26 7.45
C ALA A 110 -8.87 -5.74 7.44
N SER A 111 -8.03 -5.18 6.56
CA SER A 111 -6.61 -5.54 6.50
C SER A 111 -5.84 -5.03 7.72
N MET A 112 -6.10 -3.80 8.19
CA MET A 112 -5.50 -3.26 9.41
C MET A 112 -5.89 -4.07 10.66
N GLU A 113 -7.15 -4.47 10.76
CA GLU A 113 -7.60 -5.31 11.88
C GLU A 113 -6.88 -6.67 11.88
N ARG A 114 -6.72 -7.30 10.71
CA ARG A 114 -5.94 -8.55 10.60
C ARG A 114 -4.46 -8.34 10.93
N ALA A 115 -3.85 -7.25 10.47
CA ALA A 115 -2.47 -6.91 10.80
C ALA A 115 -2.28 -6.77 12.32
N LYS A 116 -3.20 -6.09 12.99
CA LYS A 116 -3.23 -5.97 14.45
C LYS A 116 -3.33 -7.33 15.14
N GLN A 117 -4.25 -8.20 14.68
CA GLN A 117 -4.41 -9.56 15.21
C GLN A 117 -3.16 -10.43 15.04
N MET A 118 -2.34 -10.16 14.02
CA MET A 118 -1.04 -10.79 13.78
C MET A 118 0.10 -10.16 14.59
N GLY A 119 -0.18 -9.16 15.42
CA GLY A 119 0.80 -8.54 16.29
C GLY A 119 1.51 -7.32 15.70
N ALA A 120 1.04 -6.78 14.57
CA ALA A 120 1.57 -5.52 14.06
C ALA A 120 1.25 -4.38 15.05
N GLY A 121 2.30 -3.69 15.53
CA GLY A 121 2.14 -2.58 16.48
C GLY A 121 1.85 -1.26 15.80
N ALA A 122 2.41 -1.03 14.61
CA ALA A 122 2.23 0.19 13.84
C ALA A 122 2.40 -0.04 12.33
N LEU A 123 1.84 0.88 11.56
CA LEU A 123 1.98 0.99 10.11
C LEU A 123 2.68 2.29 9.75
N CYS A 124 3.57 2.24 8.74
CA CYS A 124 4.13 3.40 8.07
C CYS A 124 3.87 3.28 6.57
N ILE A 125 3.34 4.31 5.94
CA ILE A 125 2.96 4.29 4.53
C ILE A 125 3.26 5.62 3.84
N GLU A 126 3.37 5.59 2.53
CA GLU A 126 3.25 6.78 1.70
C GLU A 126 1.84 6.87 1.11
N GLY A 127 1.20 8.03 1.23
CA GLY A 127 -0.15 8.18 0.73
C GLY A 127 -0.76 9.57 0.95
N ASN A 128 -1.97 9.75 0.45
CA ASN A 128 -2.70 11.01 0.55
C ASN A 128 -3.23 11.21 2.00
N PRO A 129 -2.73 12.23 2.74
CA PRO A 129 -3.15 12.48 4.12
C PRO A 129 -4.65 12.79 4.24
N ALA A 130 -5.27 13.41 3.23
CA ALA A 130 -6.72 13.66 3.24
C ALA A 130 -7.54 12.37 3.14
N TYR A 131 -7.01 11.33 2.49
CA TYR A 131 -7.65 10.03 2.43
C TYR A 131 -7.40 9.21 3.70
N TYR A 132 -6.13 9.01 4.06
CA TYR A 132 -5.74 8.12 5.16
C TYR A 132 -5.99 8.70 6.55
N GLY A 133 -6.03 10.03 6.69
CA GLY A 133 -6.39 10.69 7.95
C GLY A 133 -7.75 10.27 8.50
N ARG A 134 -8.70 9.91 7.63
CA ARG A 134 -10.03 9.37 8.01
C ARG A 134 -9.96 8.02 8.72
N PHE A 135 -8.84 7.31 8.56
CA PHE A 135 -8.56 6.02 9.18
C PHE A 135 -7.58 6.15 10.36
N GLY A 136 -7.30 7.38 10.80
CA GLY A 136 -6.44 7.66 11.94
C GLY A 136 -4.95 7.65 11.63
N PHE A 137 -4.56 7.77 10.36
CA PHE A 137 -3.17 8.03 10.01
C PHE A 137 -2.85 9.51 10.21
N ALA A 138 -1.62 9.79 10.64
CA ALA A 138 -1.08 11.13 10.82
C ALA A 138 0.31 11.24 10.16
N ALA A 139 0.78 12.46 9.91
CA ALA A 139 2.11 12.68 9.36
C ALA A 139 3.19 12.11 10.30
N ALA A 140 4.08 11.29 9.80
CA ALA A 140 5.13 10.62 10.57
C ALA A 140 6.14 11.62 11.17
N SER A 141 6.32 12.77 10.51
CA SER A 141 7.14 13.87 11.01
C SER A 141 6.67 14.41 12.36
N ALA A 142 5.37 14.31 12.70
CA ALA A 142 4.83 14.69 14.00
C ALA A 142 5.39 13.84 15.17
N ARG A 143 5.92 12.66 14.86
CA ARG A 143 6.61 11.75 15.82
C ARG A 143 8.13 11.78 15.67
N GLY A 144 8.68 12.65 14.80
CA GLY A 144 10.10 12.63 14.46
C GLY A 144 10.52 11.40 13.65
N ILE A 145 9.57 10.77 12.96
CA ILE A 145 9.84 9.63 12.08
C ILE A 145 9.96 10.14 10.64
N ARG A 146 11.04 9.75 9.95
CA ARG A 146 11.31 10.10 8.56
C ARG A 146 11.43 8.84 7.72
N CYS A 147 11.08 8.92 6.44
CA CYS A 147 11.42 7.87 5.49
C CYS A 147 12.91 7.92 5.15
N GLN A 148 13.52 6.79 4.92
CA GLN A 148 14.92 6.69 4.45
C GLN A 148 15.10 7.51 3.16
N GLY A 149 16.20 8.26 3.10
CA GLY A 149 16.51 9.12 1.95
C GLY A 149 15.80 10.49 1.93
N THR A 150 14.79 10.70 2.78
CA THR A 150 14.14 12.02 2.90
C THR A 150 15.04 13.00 3.66
N PRO A 151 15.33 14.20 3.12
CA PRO A 151 16.06 15.26 3.82
C PRO A 151 15.45 15.58 5.18
N ALA A 152 16.28 15.99 6.15
CA ALA A 152 15.80 16.25 7.51
C ALA A 152 14.83 17.42 7.60
N GLU A 153 14.95 18.38 6.72
CA GLU A 153 14.11 19.58 6.59
C GLU A 153 12.82 19.37 5.79
N ASP A 154 12.70 18.24 5.07
CA ASP A 154 11.49 17.92 4.30
C ASP A 154 10.41 17.40 5.25
N PRO A 155 9.27 18.09 5.37
CA PRO A 155 8.17 17.64 6.23
C PRO A 155 7.50 16.35 5.74
N ALA A 156 7.70 15.94 4.48
CA ALA A 156 7.14 14.76 3.83
C ALA A 156 5.68 14.46 4.29
N PRO A 157 4.73 15.36 4.04
CA PRO A 157 3.38 15.23 4.60
C PRO A 157 2.63 13.99 4.07
N TYR A 158 3.13 13.39 2.99
CA TYR A 158 2.64 12.15 2.39
C TYR A 158 3.15 10.90 3.13
N PHE A 159 4.19 11.01 3.96
CA PHE A 159 4.67 9.89 4.75
C PHE A 159 3.92 9.85 6.07
N LEU A 160 3.15 8.80 6.27
CA LEU A 160 2.15 8.68 7.32
C LEU A 160 2.43 7.49 8.22
N TYR A 161 2.04 7.61 9.48
CA TYR A 161 2.04 6.50 10.43
C TYR A 161 0.65 6.29 11.05
N LYS A 162 0.41 5.08 11.55
CA LYS A 162 -0.71 4.73 12.41
C LYS A 162 -0.29 3.68 13.43
N GLU A 163 -0.53 3.94 14.71
CA GLU A 163 -0.44 2.90 15.74
C GLU A 163 -1.67 1.99 15.66
N LEU A 164 -1.44 0.68 15.60
CA LEU A 164 -2.46 -0.35 15.75
C LEU A 164 -2.59 -0.79 17.21
N VAL A 165 -1.51 -0.64 17.97
CA VAL A 165 -1.44 -0.83 19.42
C VAL A 165 -1.05 0.49 20.04
N GLU A 166 -1.87 0.99 20.95
CA GLU A 166 -1.66 2.27 21.63
C GLU A 166 -0.31 2.30 22.36
N GLY A 167 0.46 3.37 22.16
CA GLY A 167 1.78 3.57 22.76
C GLY A 167 2.92 2.81 22.09
N TYR A 168 2.66 2.04 21.04
CA TYR A 168 3.72 1.25 20.37
C TYR A 168 4.88 2.09 19.85
N LEU A 169 4.59 3.31 19.40
CA LEU A 169 5.58 4.28 18.91
C LEU A 169 5.93 5.36 19.95
N GLU A 170 5.62 5.15 21.23
CA GLU A 170 5.95 6.12 22.27
C GLU A 170 7.47 6.26 22.41
N GLY A 171 7.96 7.51 22.32
CA GLY A 171 9.40 7.82 22.35
C GLY A 171 10.21 7.33 21.15
N CYS A 172 9.56 6.88 20.08
CA CYS A 172 10.22 6.31 18.90
C CYS A 172 10.35 7.36 17.78
N ALA A 173 11.32 8.25 17.87
CA ALA A 173 11.81 9.03 16.72
C ALA A 173 12.87 8.21 15.95
N GLY A 174 12.95 8.39 14.61
CA GLY A 174 13.95 7.63 13.84
C GLY A 174 13.73 7.63 12.34
N VAL A 175 14.34 6.65 11.67
CA VAL A 175 14.30 6.48 10.22
C VAL A 175 13.57 5.18 9.88
N TYR A 176 12.51 5.30 9.13
CA TYR A 176 11.82 4.17 8.53
C TYR A 176 12.56 3.68 7.29
N HIS A 177 12.72 2.39 7.18
CA HIS A 177 13.34 1.73 6.04
C HIS A 177 12.29 1.03 5.20
N THR A 178 12.12 1.50 3.97
CA THR A 178 11.23 0.89 2.97
C THR A 178 11.79 -0.46 2.55
N PRO A 179 10.98 -1.53 2.49
CA PRO A 179 11.42 -2.82 1.96
C PRO A 179 11.97 -2.70 0.53
N GLU A 180 13.09 -3.41 0.26
CA GLU A 180 13.82 -3.32 -1.00
C GLU A 180 12.98 -3.63 -2.24
N GLY A 181 12.02 -4.54 -2.14
CA GLY A 181 11.15 -4.92 -3.25
C GLY A 181 10.28 -3.80 -3.81
N TYR A 182 10.14 -2.67 -3.11
CA TYR A 182 9.46 -1.49 -3.67
C TYR A 182 10.29 -0.73 -4.70
N PHE A 183 11.62 -0.89 -4.68
CA PHE A 183 12.52 -0.21 -5.61
C PHE A 183 12.70 -1.04 -6.88
N VAL A 184 11.85 -0.79 -7.87
CA VAL A 184 11.82 -1.53 -9.13
C VAL A 184 12.46 -0.72 -10.26
N GLU A 185 13.19 -1.41 -11.13
CA GLU A 185 13.81 -0.81 -12.31
C GLU A 185 12.79 -0.53 -13.42
N GLU A 186 12.83 0.68 -13.99
CA GLU A 186 11.91 1.14 -15.02
C GLU A 186 11.85 0.18 -16.22
N GLU A 187 13.01 -0.29 -16.69
CA GLU A 187 13.08 -1.23 -17.80
C GLU A 187 12.38 -2.57 -17.50
N ALA A 188 12.40 -3.00 -16.24
CA ALA A 188 11.70 -4.22 -15.81
C ALA A 188 10.19 -4.00 -15.79
N VAL A 189 9.74 -2.84 -15.32
CA VAL A 189 8.34 -2.42 -15.39
C VAL A 189 7.84 -2.42 -16.83
N GLU A 190 8.59 -1.80 -17.75
CA GLU A 190 8.22 -1.73 -19.17
C GLU A 190 8.14 -3.12 -19.84
N ARG A 191 9.11 -3.99 -19.55
CA ARG A 191 9.07 -5.39 -20.06
C ARG A 191 7.87 -6.15 -19.54
N PHE A 192 7.54 -5.98 -18.27
CA PHE A 192 6.38 -6.61 -17.65
C PHE A 192 5.07 -6.07 -18.23
N ASP A 193 4.96 -4.76 -18.42
CA ASP A 193 3.77 -4.12 -19.00
C ASP A 193 3.47 -4.59 -20.43
N GLN A 194 4.50 -4.98 -21.20
CA GLN A 194 4.33 -5.55 -22.54
C GLN A 194 3.59 -6.89 -22.56
N THR A 195 3.45 -7.57 -21.43
CA THR A 195 2.66 -8.80 -21.29
C THR A 195 1.15 -8.53 -21.24
N PHE A 196 0.76 -7.27 -21.06
CA PHE A 196 -0.63 -6.84 -21.00
C PHE A 196 -1.10 -6.21 -22.33
N PRO A 197 -2.42 -6.10 -22.56
CA PRO A 197 -2.93 -5.37 -23.70
C PRO A 197 -2.43 -3.92 -23.73
N PRO A 198 -2.04 -3.38 -24.90
CA PRO A 198 -1.54 -2.03 -25.03
C PRO A 198 -2.53 -0.99 -24.49
N LYS A 199 -2.04 -0.03 -23.70
CA LYS A 199 -2.81 1.14 -23.25
C LYS A 199 -2.02 2.41 -23.52
N LYS A 200 -2.71 3.50 -23.81
CA LYS A 200 -2.10 4.80 -24.05
C LYS A 200 -1.55 5.37 -22.72
N LYS A 201 -0.25 5.65 -22.69
CA LYS A 201 0.37 6.42 -21.61
C LYS A 201 0.14 7.90 -21.85
N GLU A 202 -0.32 8.62 -20.83
CA GLU A 202 -0.65 10.04 -20.90
C GLU A 202 -0.03 10.81 -19.74
N THR A 203 0.57 11.95 -20.06
CA THR A 203 0.98 12.93 -19.05
C THR A 203 -0.22 13.77 -18.67
N LEU A 204 -0.63 13.69 -17.42
CA LEU A 204 -1.81 14.38 -16.89
C LEU A 204 -1.42 15.36 -15.76
N PRO A 205 -2.16 16.47 -15.58
CA PRO A 205 -1.94 17.36 -14.45
C PRO A 205 -2.08 16.63 -13.11
N GLY A 206 -1.12 16.89 -12.20
CA GLY A 206 -1.11 16.28 -10.85
C GLY A 206 -0.34 14.98 -10.72
N GLN A 207 0.26 14.48 -11.79
CA GLN A 207 1.26 13.42 -11.72
C GLN A 207 2.54 13.89 -11.02
N LEU A 208 3.32 12.95 -10.45
CA LEU A 208 4.43 13.24 -9.51
C LEU A 208 5.79 13.51 -10.18
N PHE A 209 5.84 13.87 -11.47
CA PHE A 209 7.06 14.29 -12.22
C PHE A 209 6.75 15.34 -13.27
#